data_ab9cc26723332e043741b5379ed8004d
#
_entry.id   ab9cc26723332e043741b5379ed8004d
#
_cell.length_a   1.000
_cell.length_b   1.000
_cell.length_c   1.000
_cell.angle_alpha   90.00
_cell.angle_beta   90.00
_cell.angle_gamma   90.00
#
_symmetry.space_group_name_H-M   'P 1'
#
loop_
_entity.id
_entity.type
_entity.pdbx_description
1 polymer ?
#
loop_
_entity_poly.entity_id
_entity_poly.type
_entity_poly.pdbx_seq_one_letter_code
_entity_poly.pdbx_strand_id
1 'polypeptide(L)'
;MKQLSHKLTVLIVGFALAFGAAAQDEEPKRTLFTNVNVFDGFADELSMNTDVLVEGNHIVEVGQNISAPGATVIDGGGRTLTPGLIDMHTHVTFETNQGTNGFNFYDFGGAGAMAAQALRDNMLMKGITTGRDIAGNSRSIARLIQQGQLIGPRLYTSGGVLSATGGHGDWGGPTDTKRNLDYGAMVEQSYIVDGRDDVIESSRRNFRNGAHFTKIMAGGGVASLYDPLEIYAATQEEVEAAVEIASEYGTYVAIHAYNDKSYTRSLDAGVRSFEHGFLVSEDIVKRMARMDQEIAWSFQCYMSVATFGDYDSMPDFFTHEQKLKGVAVGEGARNAAAMMLEHDVFMIGGSDMFSPAYGPRMKEDITCRVNLVDYPAAHALKMSTGNAGIVLKWSDVLDPYPTYHIGRIAPDSYADILLWDGNPLDDIDIILDESKLHLIMKDGVIYKDAI
;
A
#
# COMPACT_ATOMS: atom_id res chain seq x y z
N MET A 1 -61.82 40.17 -30.26
CA MET A 1 -60.45 39.93 -29.76
C MET A 1 -60.17 38.43 -29.91
N LYS A 2 -59.37 38.06 -30.93
CA LYS A 2 -59.04 36.67 -31.25
C LYS A 2 -57.73 36.30 -30.54
N GLN A 3 -57.79 35.29 -29.71
CA GLN A 3 -56.59 34.67 -29.11
C GLN A 3 -55.90 33.82 -30.17
N LEU A 4 -54.63 34.09 -30.46
CA LEU A 4 -53.74 33.24 -31.23
C LEU A 4 -52.96 32.34 -30.26
N SER A 5 -53.26 31.03 -30.28
CA SER A 5 -52.45 30.00 -29.60
C SER A 5 -51.31 29.55 -30.52
N HIS A 6 -50.07 29.87 -30.19
CA HIS A 6 -48.92 29.29 -30.86
C HIS A 6 -48.58 27.95 -30.22
N LYS A 7 -48.80 26.87 -30.97
CA LYS A 7 -48.25 25.55 -30.63
C LYS A 7 -46.78 25.50 -31.10
N LEU A 8 -45.89 25.43 -30.14
CA LEU A 8 -44.46 25.16 -30.41
C LEU A 8 -44.26 23.64 -30.52
N THR A 9 -44.08 23.16 -31.75
CA THR A 9 -43.72 21.75 -32.01
C THR A 9 -42.22 21.61 -31.90
N VAL A 10 -41.74 20.97 -30.83
CA VAL A 10 -40.34 20.62 -30.67
C VAL A 10 -40.08 19.33 -31.42
N LEU A 11 -39.33 19.41 -32.50
CA LEU A 11 -38.88 18.27 -33.30
C LEU A 11 -37.63 17.70 -32.62
N ILE A 12 -37.76 16.59 -31.88
CA ILE A 12 -36.61 15.84 -31.38
C ILE A 12 -36.12 14.94 -32.51
N VAL A 13 -35.04 15.36 -33.18
CA VAL A 13 -34.30 14.48 -34.13
C VAL A 13 -33.40 13.58 -33.29
N GLY A 14 -33.84 12.35 -33.10
CA GLY A 14 -33.02 11.30 -32.51
C GLY A 14 -31.90 10.86 -33.48
N PHE A 15 -30.67 11.27 -33.24
CA PHE A 15 -29.50 10.71 -33.87
C PHE A 15 -29.14 9.41 -33.13
N ALA A 16 -29.68 8.29 -33.56
CA ALA A 16 -29.20 6.98 -33.20
C ALA A 16 -27.94 6.68 -34.04
N LEU A 17 -26.77 7.04 -33.54
CA LEU A 17 -25.53 6.51 -34.04
C LEU A 17 -25.40 5.07 -33.54
N ALA A 18 -25.74 4.12 -34.39
CA ALA A 18 -25.39 2.72 -34.22
C ALA A 18 -23.87 2.56 -34.40
N PHE A 19 -23.11 2.70 -33.34
CA PHE A 19 -21.74 2.16 -33.29
C PHE A 19 -21.84 0.67 -32.97
N GLY A 20 -22.22 -0.13 -33.97
CA GLY A 20 -21.98 -1.55 -33.99
C GLY A 20 -20.55 -1.81 -34.50
N ALA A 21 -19.56 -1.44 -33.74
CA ALA A 21 -18.26 -2.10 -33.87
C ALA A 21 -18.44 -3.46 -33.17
N ALA A 22 -18.57 -4.53 -33.94
CA ALA A 22 -18.29 -5.86 -33.44
C ALA A 22 -16.83 -5.81 -32.94
N ALA A 23 -16.63 -5.76 -31.63
CA ALA A 23 -15.38 -6.15 -31.04
C ALA A 23 -15.21 -7.61 -31.50
N GLN A 24 -14.27 -7.86 -32.39
CA GLN A 24 -13.72 -9.20 -32.54
C GLN A 24 -13.16 -9.50 -31.15
N ASP A 25 -13.70 -10.52 -30.48
CA ASP A 25 -13.07 -11.10 -29.31
C ASP A 25 -11.70 -11.63 -29.76
N GLU A 26 -10.67 -10.79 -29.67
CA GLU A 26 -9.30 -11.26 -29.78
C GLU A 26 -9.10 -12.27 -28.64
N GLU A 27 -8.68 -13.48 -28.99
CA GLU A 27 -8.33 -14.47 -27.98
C GLU A 27 -7.32 -13.85 -27.00
N PRO A 28 -7.50 -14.04 -25.68
CA PRO A 28 -6.62 -13.43 -24.69
C PRO A 28 -5.17 -13.87 -24.95
N LYS A 29 -4.25 -12.90 -24.92
CA LYS A 29 -2.82 -13.16 -25.08
C LYS A 29 -2.38 -14.18 -24.05
N ARG A 30 -1.68 -15.22 -24.49
CA ARG A 30 -1.15 -16.30 -23.64
C ARG A 30 0.36 -16.21 -23.54
N THR A 31 0.91 -16.32 -22.34
CA THR A 31 2.35 -16.36 -22.06
C THR A 31 2.65 -17.57 -21.19
N LEU A 32 3.57 -18.42 -21.63
CA LEU A 32 4.02 -19.59 -20.89
C LEU A 32 5.47 -19.37 -20.44
N PHE A 33 5.67 -19.24 -19.14
CA PHE A 33 7.00 -19.30 -18.54
C PHE A 33 7.36 -20.77 -18.34
N THR A 34 8.53 -21.19 -18.82
CA THR A 34 9.05 -22.54 -18.66
C THR A 34 10.41 -22.52 -17.97
N ASN A 35 10.77 -23.66 -17.34
CA ASN A 35 12.09 -23.81 -16.73
C ASN A 35 12.40 -22.69 -15.73
N VAL A 36 11.43 -22.40 -14.82
CA VAL A 36 11.58 -21.42 -13.71
C VAL A 36 11.52 -22.14 -12.37
N ASN A 37 12.14 -21.54 -11.36
CA ASN A 37 11.98 -21.92 -9.96
C ASN A 37 11.00 -20.92 -9.34
N VAL A 38 9.94 -21.39 -8.70
CA VAL A 38 8.83 -20.51 -8.28
C VAL A 38 8.80 -20.35 -6.77
N PHE A 39 8.88 -19.11 -6.30
CA PHE A 39 8.39 -18.69 -4.99
C PHE A 39 6.92 -18.28 -5.16
N ASP A 40 6.01 -18.99 -4.53
CA ASP A 40 4.57 -18.79 -4.74
C ASP A 40 3.95 -17.64 -3.93
N GLY A 41 4.73 -17.03 -3.01
CA GLY A 41 4.28 -15.99 -2.08
C GLY A 41 3.99 -16.50 -0.67
N PHE A 42 3.99 -17.80 -0.44
CA PHE A 42 3.66 -18.42 0.87
C PHE A 42 4.62 -19.52 1.32
N ALA A 43 5.24 -20.24 0.40
CA ALA A 43 6.14 -21.34 0.74
C ALA A 43 7.46 -20.84 1.37
N ASP A 44 8.12 -21.74 2.12
CA ASP A 44 9.46 -21.47 2.65
C ASP A 44 10.56 -21.85 1.67
N GLU A 45 10.21 -22.63 0.63
CA GLU A 45 11.13 -23.15 -0.38
C GLU A 45 10.59 -22.91 -1.79
N LEU A 46 11.47 -22.93 -2.79
CA LEU A 46 11.08 -22.81 -4.20
C LEU A 46 10.49 -24.13 -4.74
N SER A 47 9.46 -24.01 -5.54
CA SER A 47 9.04 -25.08 -6.45
C SER A 47 9.94 -25.09 -7.67
N MET A 48 10.79 -26.12 -7.78
CA MET A 48 11.83 -26.21 -8.78
C MET A 48 11.31 -26.67 -10.13
N ASN A 49 11.91 -26.17 -11.23
CA ASN A 49 11.63 -26.58 -12.62
C ASN A 49 10.12 -26.60 -12.92
N THR A 50 9.49 -25.48 -12.72
CA THR A 50 8.04 -25.28 -12.83
C THR A 50 7.73 -24.46 -14.10
N ASP A 51 6.55 -24.66 -14.64
CA ASP A 51 5.98 -23.84 -15.70
C ASP A 51 4.81 -23.01 -15.15
N VAL A 52 4.61 -21.81 -15.68
CA VAL A 52 3.51 -20.91 -15.29
C VAL A 52 2.83 -20.38 -16.55
N LEU A 53 1.54 -20.67 -16.70
CA LEU A 53 0.74 -20.18 -17.80
C LEU A 53 -0.10 -18.98 -17.40
N VAL A 54 0.07 -17.90 -18.13
CA VAL A 54 -0.71 -16.66 -18.03
C VAL A 54 -1.66 -16.55 -19.23
N GLU A 55 -2.91 -16.18 -18.96
CA GLU A 55 -3.90 -15.87 -20.00
C GLU A 55 -4.55 -14.51 -19.70
N GLY A 56 -4.42 -13.56 -20.61
CA GLY A 56 -4.84 -12.19 -20.37
C GLY A 56 -4.06 -11.58 -19.19
N ASN A 57 -4.77 -11.29 -18.11
CA ASN A 57 -4.20 -10.63 -16.93
C ASN A 57 -4.06 -11.53 -15.69
N HIS A 58 -4.26 -12.84 -15.83
CA HIS A 58 -4.20 -13.76 -14.69
C HIS A 58 -3.45 -15.05 -14.98
N ILE A 59 -3.03 -15.72 -13.92
CA ILE A 59 -2.38 -17.02 -13.95
C ILE A 59 -3.48 -18.08 -14.01
N VAL A 60 -3.40 -18.98 -15.02
CA VAL A 60 -4.40 -20.05 -15.19
C VAL A 60 -3.88 -21.41 -14.78
N GLU A 61 -2.57 -21.66 -14.88
CA GLU A 61 -1.99 -22.94 -14.53
C GLU A 61 -0.55 -22.79 -14.01
N VAL A 62 -0.20 -23.58 -13.01
CA VAL A 62 1.15 -23.71 -12.44
C VAL A 62 1.45 -25.19 -12.29
N GLY A 63 2.54 -25.67 -12.87
CA GLY A 63 2.86 -27.11 -12.85
C GLY A 63 4.12 -27.42 -13.64
N GLN A 64 4.25 -28.67 -14.07
CA GLN A 64 5.36 -29.12 -14.90
C GLN A 64 4.84 -29.60 -16.25
N ASN A 65 5.62 -29.34 -17.33
CA ASN A 65 5.30 -29.78 -18.69
C ASN A 65 3.92 -29.27 -19.18
N ILE A 66 3.59 -28.01 -18.91
CA ILE A 66 2.34 -27.40 -19.36
C ILE A 66 2.35 -27.29 -20.90
N SER A 67 1.28 -27.77 -21.53
CA SER A 67 1.09 -27.63 -22.97
C SER A 67 0.19 -26.44 -23.29
N ALA A 68 0.75 -25.40 -23.89
CA ALA A 68 0.01 -24.18 -24.27
C ALA A 68 0.24 -23.81 -25.74
N PRO A 69 -0.34 -24.55 -26.71
CA PRO A 69 -0.19 -24.23 -28.11
C PRO A 69 -0.61 -22.79 -28.42
N GLY A 70 0.23 -22.07 -29.18
CA GLY A 70 -0.03 -20.67 -29.55
C GLY A 70 0.35 -19.64 -28.48
N ALA A 71 0.80 -20.04 -27.27
CA ALA A 71 1.34 -19.13 -26.27
C ALA A 71 2.72 -18.60 -26.67
N THR A 72 3.02 -17.36 -26.27
CA THR A 72 4.40 -16.87 -26.28
C THR A 72 5.17 -17.60 -25.18
N VAL A 73 6.24 -18.32 -25.54
CA VAL A 73 7.05 -19.08 -24.58
C VAL A 73 8.22 -18.21 -24.13
N ILE A 74 8.41 -18.13 -22.81
CA ILE A 74 9.54 -17.47 -22.16
C ILE A 74 10.29 -18.53 -21.35
N ASP A 75 11.48 -18.90 -21.81
CA ASP A 75 12.37 -19.80 -21.07
C ASP A 75 13.09 -19.02 -19.94
N GLY A 76 12.78 -19.34 -18.70
CA GLY A 76 13.39 -18.71 -17.53
C GLY A 76 14.83 -19.13 -17.30
N GLY A 77 15.33 -20.19 -17.96
CA GLY A 77 16.71 -20.65 -17.83
C GLY A 77 17.12 -21.03 -16.40
N GLY A 78 16.19 -21.53 -15.60
CA GLY A 78 16.42 -21.90 -14.19
C GLY A 78 16.40 -20.70 -13.21
N ARG A 79 16.00 -19.51 -13.66
CA ARG A 79 15.85 -18.30 -12.83
C ARG A 79 14.66 -18.41 -11.89
N THR A 80 14.63 -17.54 -10.87
CA THR A 80 13.55 -17.52 -9.88
C THR A 80 12.43 -16.58 -10.30
N LEU A 81 11.21 -17.11 -10.32
CA LEU A 81 9.97 -16.38 -10.57
C LEU A 81 9.29 -16.14 -9.23
N THR A 82 8.97 -14.87 -8.94
CA THR A 82 8.25 -14.46 -7.73
C THR A 82 7.01 -13.65 -8.08
N PRO A 83 6.04 -13.54 -7.15
CA PRO A 83 5.02 -12.50 -7.27
C PRO A 83 5.66 -11.12 -7.36
N GLY A 84 4.94 -10.15 -7.95
CA GLY A 84 5.28 -8.75 -7.83
C GLY A 84 5.33 -8.32 -6.37
N LEU A 85 6.32 -7.49 -6.00
CA LEU A 85 6.47 -6.99 -4.64
C LEU A 85 5.34 -6.01 -4.28
N ILE A 86 4.95 -6.02 -3.01
CA ILE A 86 3.89 -5.17 -2.46
C ILE A 86 4.46 -4.33 -1.33
N ASP A 87 4.25 -3.02 -1.38
CA ASP A 87 4.54 -2.10 -0.28
C ASP A 87 3.22 -1.72 0.43
N MET A 88 3.09 -2.14 1.69
CA MET A 88 1.85 -1.97 2.46
C MET A 88 1.79 -0.67 3.26
N HIS A 89 2.82 0.17 3.19
CA HIS A 89 2.85 1.46 3.88
C HIS A 89 3.66 2.47 3.07
N THR A 90 2.98 3.19 2.19
CA THR A 90 3.60 4.25 1.39
C THR A 90 2.77 5.52 1.42
N HIS A 91 3.38 6.66 1.07
CA HIS A 91 2.76 7.98 1.02
C HIS A 91 2.99 8.60 -0.36
N VAL A 92 2.11 8.29 -1.30
CA VAL A 92 2.30 8.60 -2.73
C VAL A 92 2.36 10.08 -3.05
N THR A 93 1.64 10.90 -2.30
CA THR A 93 1.48 12.33 -2.62
C THR A 93 2.21 13.28 -1.66
N PHE A 94 2.89 12.76 -0.62
CA PHE A 94 3.51 13.60 0.41
C PHE A 94 4.68 14.44 -0.11
N GLU A 95 5.53 13.90 -0.95
CA GLU A 95 6.79 14.54 -1.35
C GLU A 95 6.80 15.26 -2.68
N THR A 96 5.82 15.04 -3.50
CA THR A 96 5.69 15.90 -4.69
C THR A 96 5.69 17.38 -4.34
N ASN A 97 5.56 17.66 -3.04
CA ASN A 97 5.57 18.97 -2.44
C ASN A 97 6.96 19.46 -1.95
N GLN A 98 7.93 18.57 -1.69
CA GLN A 98 9.25 18.96 -1.18
C GLN A 98 10.25 19.33 -2.28
N GLY A 99 10.12 18.79 -3.49
CA GLY A 99 11.03 19.04 -4.60
C GLY A 99 10.97 20.43 -5.21
N THR A 100 10.05 21.29 -4.79
CA THR A 100 9.80 22.61 -5.35
C THR A 100 10.07 23.76 -4.37
N ASN A 101 11.08 23.66 -3.50
CA ASN A 101 11.46 24.72 -2.55
C ASN A 101 10.39 25.08 -1.51
N GLY A 102 9.80 24.11 -0.88
CA GLY A 102 8.75 24.28 0.11
C GLY A 102 7.38 24.06 -0.49
N PHE A 103 6.61 23.35 0.22
CA PHE A 103 5.23 22.98 -0.01
C PHE A 103 4.44 23.92 -0.92
N ASN A 104 4.60 23.79 -2.24
CA ASN A 104 3.71 24.49 -3.16
C ASN A 104 2.48 23.61 -3.43
N PHE A 105 1.69 23.48 -2.43
CA PHE A 105 0.47 22.70 -2.38
C PHE A 105 -0.62 23.18 -3.36
N TYR A 106 -0.43 24.31 -3.97
CA TYR A 106 -1.38 24.87 -4.92
C TYR A 106 -1.17 24.35 -6.35
N ASP A 107 -0.06 23.65 -6.63
CA ASP A 107 0.17 23.01 -7.94
C ASP A 107 -0.18 21.52 -7.90
N PHE A 108 -1.46 21.23 -7.71
CA PHE A 108 -1.97 19.85 -7.72
C PHE A 108 -1.69 19.10 -9.04
N GLY A 109 -1.71 19.81 -10.16
CA GLY A 109 -1.47 19.22 -11.47
C GLY A 109 -0.03 18.73 -11.60
N GLY A 110 0.92 19.60 -11.23
CA GLY A 110 2.35 19.27 -11.23
C GLY A 110 2.68 18.15 -10.24
N ALA A 111 2.16 18.26 -9.02
CA ALA A 111 2.33 17.24 -7.98
C ALA A 111 1.80 15.87 -8.43
N GLY A 112 0.59 15.84 -9.00
CA GLY A 112 0.01 14.60 -9.53
C GLY A 112 0.82 14.00 -10.68
N ALA A 113 1.35 14.81 -11.58
CA ALA A 113 2.19 14.35 -12.69
C ALA A 113 3.53 13.76 -12.17
N MET A 114 4.16 14.39 -11.20
CA MET A 114 5.39 13.89 -10.57
C MET A 114 5.13 12.57 -9.83
N ALA A 115 4.05 12.47 -9.08
CA ALA A 115 3.66 11.24 -8.40
C ALA A 115 3.41 10.11 -9.40
N ALA A 116 2.68 10.36 -10.49
CA ALA A 116 2.41 9.35 -11.51
C ALA A 116 3.71 8.88 -12.20
N GLN A 117 4.64 9.79 -12.50
CA GLN A 117 5.94 9.43 -13.04
C GLN A 117 6.75 8.59 -12.05
N ALA A 118 6.83 9.01 -10.79
CA ALA A 118 7.58 8.31 -9.76
C ALA A 118 7.00 6.91 -9.47
N LEU A 119 5.69 6.75 -9.47
CA LEU A 119 5.02 5.45 -9.34
C LEU A 119 5.43 4.48 -10.47
N ARG A 120 5.50 4.98 -11.71
CA ARG A 120 5.97 4.16 -12.83
C ARG A 120 7.46 3.82 -12.68
N ASP A 121 8.31 4.83 -12.54
CA ASP A 121 9.77 4.69 -12.68
C ASP A 121 10.43 4.10 -11.44
N ASN A 122 9.91 4.43 -10.25
CA ASN A 122 10.55 4.08 -8.98
C ASN A 122 9.81 2.98 -8.21
N MET A 123 8.57 2.65 -8.57
CA MET A 123 7.88 1.48 -8.02
C MET A 123 7.74 0.37 -9.05
N LEU A 124 6.91 0.55 -10.09
CA LEU A 124 6.64 -0.52 -11.05
C LEU A 124 7.92 -1.01 -11.76
N MET A 125 8.74 -0.09 -12.28
CA MET A 125 9.98 -0.45 -12.98
C MET A 125 11.08 -0.96 -12.05
N LYS A 126 10.86 -0.97 -10.74
CA LYS A 126 11.72 -1.60 -9.72
C LYS A 126 11.15 -2.91 -9.16
N GLY A 127 10.02 -3.38 -9.72
CA GLY A 127 9.37 -4.63 -9.34
C GLY A 127 8.32 -4.51 -8.23
N ILE A 128 8.01 -3.30 -7.76
CA ILE A 128 6.90 -3.07 -6.83
C ILE A 128 5.63 -2.90 -7.65
N THR A 129 4.84 -3.96 -7.75
CA THR A 129 3.64 -3.99 -8.62
C THR A 129 2.38 -3.51 -7.93
N THR A 130 2.41 -3.41 -6.59
CA THR A 130 1.27 -2.96 -5.78
C THR A 130 1.76 -2.11 -4.61
N GLY A 131 1.03 -1.04 -4.29
CA GLY A 131 1.25 -0.18 -3.13
C GLY A 131 -0.04 0.10 -2.37
N ARG A 132 0.06 0.21 -1.05
CA ARG A 132 -1.00 0.71 -0.18
C ARG A 132 -0.62 2.10 0.30
N ASP A 133 -1.23 3.13 -0.33
CA ASP A 133 -1.09 4.52 0.08
C ASP A 133 -1.95 4.76 1.33
N ILE A 134 -1.27 4.94 2.46
CA ILE A 134 -1.92 4.94 3.77
C ILE A 134 -2.19 6.35 4.29
N ALA A 135 -1.85 7.36 3.50
CA ALA A 135 -2.20 8.76 3.75
C ALA A 135 -2.04 9.59 2.47
N GLY A 136 -3.05 10.34 2.10
CA GLY A 136 -2.93 11.34 1.07
C GLY A 136 -3.95 11.23 -0.07
N ASN A 137 -3.86 12.19 -0.99
CA ASN A 137 -4.80 12.34 -2.09
C ASN A 137 -4.32 11.62 -3.37
N SER A 138 -4.13 10.32 -3.31
CA SER A 138 -3.74 9.48 -4.46
C SER A 138 -4.91 8.87 -5.24
N ARG A 139 -6.15 9.08 -4.81
CA ARG A 139 -7.36 8.42 -5.33
C ARG A 139 -7.55 8.59 -6.85
N SER A 140 -7.32 9.79 -7.36
CA SER A 140 -7.43 10.03 -8.80
C SER A 140 -6.37 9.26 -9.59
N ILE A 141 -5.13 9.20 -9.09
CA ILE A 141 -4.03 8.43 -9.68
C ILE A 141 -4.37 6.94 -9.63
N ALA A 142 -4.81 6.44 -8.47
CA ALA A 142 -5.22 5.04 -8.30
C ALA A 142 -6.29 4.62 -9.32
N ARG A 143 -7.33 5.45 -9.49
CA ARG A 143 -8.39 5.21 -10.47
C ARG A 143 -7.89 5.24 -11.91
N LEU A 144 -7.00 6.17 -12.27
CA LEU A 144 -6.44 6.25 -13.63
C LEU A 144 -5.55 5.04 -13.93
N ILE A 145 -4.80 4.53 -12.95
CA ILE A 145 -4.03 3.28 -13.08
C ILE A 145 -4.97 2.08 -13.24
N GLN A 146 -6.01 1.98 -12.41
CA GLN A 146 -7.02 0.92 -12.49
C GLN A 146 -7.70 0.87 -13.87
N GLN A 147 -7.96 2.04 -14.46
CA GLN A 147 -8.57 2.19 -15.79
C GLN A 147 -7.58 2.01 -16.94
N GLY A 148 -6.31 1.73 -16.68
CA GLY A 148 -5.27 1.61 -17.69
C GLY A 148 -4.89 2.93 -18.38
N GLN A 149 -5.29 4.07 -17.83
CA GLN A 149 -4.98 5.39 -18.38
C GLN A 149 -3.61 5.93 -17.91
N LEU A 150 -3.11 5.41 -16.79
CA LEU A 150 -1.75 5.64 -16.31
C LEU A 150 -1.02 4.32 -16.08
N ILE A 151 0.27 4.31 -16.39
CA ILE A 151 1.16 3.19 -16.08
C ILE A 151 1.69 3.38 -14.65
N GLY A 152 1.52 2.36 -13.81
CA GLY A 152 1.98 2.36 -12.43
C GLY A 152 1.63 1.06 -11.71
N PRO A 153 2.01 0.90 -10.44
CA PRO A 153 1.59 -0.23 -9.60
C PRO A 153 0.08 -0.16 -9.34
N ARG A 154 -0.53 -1.28 -8.94
CA ARG A 154 -1.88 -1.24 -8.34
C ARG A 154 -1.82 -0.35 -7.11
N LEU A 155 -2.82 0.51 -6.89
CA LEU A 155 -2.87 1.36 -5.72
C LEU A 155 -4.15 1.14 -4.93
N TYR A 156 -3.97 0.93 -3.62
CA TYR A 156 -4.99 1.03 -2.60
C TYR A 156 -4.77 2.31 -1.81
N THR A 157 -5.81 3.06 -1.49
CA THR A 157 -5.68 4.37 -0.81
C THR A 157 -6.67 4.53 0.32
N SER A 158 -6.21 5.11 1.44
CA SER A 158 -7.07 5.52 2.55
C SER A 158 -7.75 6.89 2.33
N GLY A 159 -7.26 7.66 1.37
CA GLY A 159 -7.56 9.09 1.34
C GLY A 159 -6.89 9.84 2.49
N GLY A 160 -7.47 10.94 2.92
CA GLY A 160 -6.95 11.72 4.06
C GLY A 160 -7.00 10.96 5.38
N VAL A 161 -5.89 10.99 6.13
CA VAL A 161 -5.88 10.36 7.46
C VAL A 161 -6.75 11.12 8.44
N LEU A 162 -7.30 10.41 9.43
CA LEU A 162 -8.03 11.00 10.54
C LEU A 162 -7.06 11.25 11.69
N SER A 163 -6.97 12.48 12.21
CA SER A 163 -6.08 12.85 13.30
C SER A 163 -6.74 13.84 14.25
N ALA A 164 -6.50 13.70 15.53
CA ALA A 164 -6.93 14.69 16.50
C ALA A 164 -6.13 16.00 16.37
N THR A 165 -6.68 17.12 16.86
CA THR A 165 -5.95 18.39 17.00
C THR A 165 -4.65 18.15 17.79
N GLY A 166 -3.52 18.58 17.22
CA GLY A 166 -2.18 18.38 17.79
C GLY A 166 -1.68 16.93 17.70
N GLY A 167 -2.38 16.03 17.02
CA GLY A 167 -1.95 14.65 16.79
C GLY A 167 -1.02 14.51 15.58
N HIS A 168 -0.59 13.28 15.28
CA HIS A 168 0.45 12.96 14.29
C HIS A 168 0.12 13.42 12.86
N GLY A 169 -1.15 13.51 12.50
CA GLY A 169 -1.59 14.01 11.18
C GLY A 169 -2.06 15.47 11.18
N ASP A 170 -1.83 16.22 12.26
CA ASP A 170 -2.12 17.65 12.31
C ASP A 170 -0.92 18.48 11.86
N TRP A 171 -0.98 18.96 10.63
CA TRP A 171 0.04 19.80 10.01
C TRP A 171 -0.25 21.29 10.15
N GLY A 172 -1.25 21.65 10.94
CA GLY A 172 -1.67 23.03 11.17
C GLY A 172 -0.61 23.85 11.91
N GLY A 173 -0.56 25.14 11.59
CA GLY A 173 0.25 26.11 12.33
C GLY A 173 -0.42 26.54 13.65
N PRO A 174 0.30 27.25 14.55
CA PRO A 174 -0.23 27.65 15.86
C PRO A 174 -1.49 28.51 15.83
N THR A 175 -1.78 29.13 14.69
CA THR A 175 -2.96 30.00 14.48
C THR A 175 -4.08 29.32 13.72
N ASP A 176 -3.85 28.12 13.21
CA ASP A 176 -4.85 27.38 12.46
C ASP A 176 -5.91 26.84 13.42
N THR A 177 -7.12 26.83 12.98
CA THR A 177 -8.25 26.33 13.76
C THR A 177 -9.09 25.43 12.85
N LYS A 178 -9.79 24.49 13.45
CA LYS A 178 -10.73 23.60 12.76
C LYS A 178 -11.75 24.34 11.85
N ARG A 179 -12.00 25.61 12.09
CA ARG A 179 -12.90 26.45 11.28
C ARG A 179 -12.21 27.09 10.09
N ASN A 180 -10.91 27.27 10.15
CA ASN A 180 -10.11 27.64 9.02
C ASN A 180 -9.72 26.36 8.34
N LEU A 181 -10.03 26.21 7.06
CA LEU A 181 -9.55 25.08 6.27
C LEU A 181 -8.03 25.04 6.42
N ASP A 182 -7.56 24.11 7.30
CA ASP A 182 -6.15 23.85 7.34
C ASP A 182 -5.71 23.30 5.99
N TYR A 183 -4.46 23.45 5.74
CA TYR A 183 -3.89 23.07 4.46
C TYR A 183 -4.02 21.54 4.22
N GLY A 184 -3.80 20.69 5.24
CA GLY A 184 -3.94 19.24 5.12
C GLY A 184 -5.33 18.82 4.67
N ALA A 185 -6.38 19.48 5.19
CA ALA A 185 -7.75 19.24 4.78
C ALA A 185 -8.05 19.73 3.35
N MET A 186 -7.44 20.87 2.95
CA MET A 186 -7.61 21.41 1.59
C MET A 186 -7.06 20.47 0.52
N VAL A 187 -5.93 19.82 0.79
CA VAL A 187 -5.29 18.87 -0.13
C VAL A 187 -5.71 17.43 0.14
N GLU A 188 -6.64 17.23 1.05
CA GLU A 188 -7.16 15.90 1.43
C GLU A 188 -6.07 14.95 1.92
N GLN A 189 -5.07 15.48 2.61
CA GLN A 189 -3.98 14.71 3.18
C GLN A 189 -4.30 14.22 4.58
N SER A 190 -4.96 15.09 5.38
CA SER A 190 -5.47 14.77 6.70
C SER A 190 -6.78 15.49 6.98
N TYR A 191 -7.59 14.93 7.86
CA TYR A 191 -8.78 15.57 8.42
C TYR A 191 -8.64 15.62 9.93
N ILE A 192 -8.75 16.82 10.51
CA ILE A 192 -8.72 17.00 11.95
C ILE A 192 -10.08 16.65 12.52
N VAL A 193 -10.09 15.65 13.38
CA VAL A 193 -11.29 15.06 14.00
C VAL A 193 -11.16 15.11 15.52
N ASP A 194 -12.11 15.76 16.18
CA ASP A 194 -12.18 15.87 17.63
C ASP A 194 -13.59 15.46 18.07
N GLY A 195 -13.81 14.17 18.11
CA GLY A 195 -15.05 13.54 18.50
C GLY A 195 -15.66 12.64 17.43
N ARG A 196 -16.60 11.82 17.87
CA ARG A 196 -17.26 10.79 17.08
C ARG A 196 -17.88 11.32 15.78
N ASP A 197 -18.57 12.45 15.81
CA ASP A 197 -19.29 12.99 14.64
C ASP A 197 -18.32 13.43 13.54
N ASP A 198 -17.18 13.99 13.90
CA ASP A 198 -16.15 14.39 12.96
C ASP A 198 -15.50 13.18 12.27
N VAL A 199 -15.26 12.11 13.05
CA VAL A 199 -14.75 10.83 12.50
C VAL A 199 -15.73 10.24 11.51
N ILE A 200 -17.02 10.24 11.83
CA ILE A 200 -18.09 9.75 10.95
C ILE A 200 -18.14 10.56 9.64
N GLU A 201 -18.15 11.90 9.74
CA GLU A 201 -18.18 12.78 8.57
C GLU A 201 -16.96 12.53 7.66
N SER A 202 -15.76 12.57 8.25
CA SER A 202 -14.50 12.47 7.53
C SER A 202 -14.32 11.09 6.89
N SER A 203 -14.68 10.00 7.57
CA SER A 203 -14.67 8.64 7.02
C SER A 203 -15.60 8.52 5.81
N ARG A 204 -16.85 8.99 5.94
CA ARG A 204 -17.82 9.01 4.82
C ARG A 204 -17.35 9.88 3.66
N ARG A 205 -16.67 10.99 3.95
CA ARG A 205 -16.06 11.86 2.92
C ARG A 205 -14.97 11.12 2.17
N ASN A 206 -14.08 10.41 2.85
CA ASN A 206 -13.05 9.57 2.23
C ASN A 206 -13.68 8.52 1.30
N PHE A 207 -14.65 7.76 1.77
CA PHE A 207 -15.32 6.72 0.97
C PHE A 207 -16.10 7.31 -0.22
N ARG A 208 -16.84 8.41 -0.04
CA ARG A 208 -17.48 9.13 -1.14
C ARG A 208 -16.48 9.50 -2.24
N ASN A 209 -15.26 9.82 -1.85
CA ASN A 209 -14.20 10.24 -2.75
C ASN A 209 -13.37 9.07 -3.31
N GLY A 210 -13.66 7.81 -2.93
CA GLY A 210 -13.04 6.60 -3.49
C GLY A 210 -11.88 6.04 -2.67
N ALA A 211 -11.86 6.24 -1.35
CA ALA A 211 -10.96 5.51 -0.47
C ALA A 211 -11.38 4.02 -0.38
N HIS A 212 -10.42 3.13 -0.17
CA HIS A 212 -10.62 1.68 -0.10
C HIS A 212 -10.62 1.17 1.34
N PHE A 213 -10.08 1.95 2.29
CA PHE A 213 -10.03 1.66 3.74
C PHE A 213 -9.87 2.97 4.52
N THR A 214 -9.93 2.92 5.84
CA THR A 214 -9.73 4.10 6.71
C THR A 214 -8.36 4.04 7.39
N LYS A 215 -7.67 5.18 7.50
CA LYS A 215 -6.49 5.37 8.36
C LYS A 215 -6.77 6.39 9.44
N ILE A 216 -6.46 6.04 10.70
CA ILE A 216 -6.56 6.95 11.85
C ILE A 216 -5.24 6.99 12.63
N MET A 217 -4.84 8.18 13.07
CA MET A 217 -3.68 8.40 13.94
C MET A 217 -4.10 8.24 15.40
N ALA A 218 -3.92 7.02 15.93
CA ALA A 218 -4.37 6.69 17.28
C ALA A 218 -3.33 7.00 18.37
N GLY A 219 -2.09 7.31 17.98
CA GLY A 219 -1.00 7.66 18.90
C GLY A 219 -0.16 8.82 18.39
N GLY A 220 0.86 9.20 19.14
CA GLY A 220 1.86 10.18 18.73
C GLY A 220 2.90 9.57 17.77
N GLY A 221 3.76 10.41 17.15
CA GLY A 221 4.70 10.00 16.13
C GLY A 221 6.07 10.69 16.21
N VAL A 222 7.02 10.18 15.42
CA VAL A 222 8.39 10.71 15.36
C VAL A 222 8.45 12.00 14.54
N ALA A 223 7.84 12.00 13.37
CA ALA A 223 7.98 13.10 12.40
C ALA A 223 7.22 14.38 12.79
N SER A 224 6.26 14.28 13.68
CA SER A 224 5.45 15.40 14.20
C SER A 224 6.10 16.09 15.40
N LEU A 225 5.77 17.38 15.61
CA LEU A 225 6.43 18.21 16.62
C LEU A 225 5.74 18.18 18.00
N TYR A 226 4.40 18.03 18.04
CA TYR A 226 3.59 18.35 19.21
C TYR A 226 3.01 17.13 19.93
N ASP A 227 3.24 15.93 19.43
CA ASP A 227 2.68 14.68 19.91
C ASP A 227 3.76 13.72 20.45
N PRO A 228 3.98 13.67 21.76
CA PRO A 228 4.84 12.67 22.39
C PRO A 228 4.43 11.24 22.03
N LEU A 229 5.40 10.31 21.99
CA LEU A 229 5.14 8.90 21.61
C LEU A 229 4.14 8.19 22.54
N GLU A 230 4.03 8.68 23.78
CA GLU A 230 3.19 8.11 24.84
C GLU A 230 1.73 8.55 24.79
N ILE A 231 1.39 9.57 23.99
CA ILE A 231 0.00 10.05 23.97
C ILE A 231 -0.95 9.07 23.29
N TYR A 232 -2.20 9.21 23.68
CA TYR A 232 -3.35 8.54 23.06
C TYR A 232 -4.12 9.58 22.28
N ALA A 233 -3.75 9.75 21.00
CA ALA A 233 -4.29 10.83 20.19
C ALA A 233 -5.80 10.65 19.93
N ALA A 234 -6.25 9.42 19.66
CA ALA A 234 -7.66 9.11 19.45
C ALA A 234 -8.31 8.51 20.71
N THR A 235 -9.49 8.99 21.08
CA THR A 235 -10.32 8.41 22.15
C THR A 235 -10.88 7.04 21.71
N GLN A 236 -11.40 6.27 22.69
CA GLN A 236 -12.07 4.99 22.38
C GLN A 236 -13.24 5.18 21.39
N GLU A 237 -14.08 6.20 21.64
CA GLU A 237 -15.27 6.49 20.82
C GLU A 237 -14.91 6.90 19.39
N GLU A 238 -13.78 7.57 19.17
CA GLU A 238 -13.29 7.96 17.84
C GLU A 238 -12.81 6.75 17.06
N VAL A 239 -12.05 5.84 17.68
CA VAL A 239 -11.61 4.60 17.04
C VAL A 239 -12.80 3.69 16.71
N GLU A 240 -13.74 3.54 17.65
CA GLU A 240 -14.99 2.78 17.42
C GLU A 240 -15.84 3.37 16.30
N ALA A 241 -15.91 4.70 16.19
CA ALA A 241 -16.63 5.36 15.09
C ALA A 241 -15.98 5.09 13.73
N ALA A 242 -14.64 5.10 13.66
CA ALA A 242 -13.92 4.76 12.44
C ALA A 242 -14.18 3.31 12.02
N VAL A 243 -14.16 2.36 12.95
CA VAL A 243 -14.44 0.94 12.70
C VAL A 243 -15.90 0.72 12.31
N GLU A 244 -16.85 1.38 12.98
CA GLU A 244 -18.28 1.31 12.64
C GLU A 244 -18.51 1.71 11.17
N ILE A 245 -17.99 2.88 10.78
CA ILE A 245 -18.20 3.38 9.41
C ILE A 245 -17.44 2.53 8.38
N ALA A 246 -16.22 2.09 8.66
CA ALA A 246 -15.51 1.17 7.76
C ALA A 246 -16.27 -0.14 7.55
N SER A 247 -16.84 -0.70 8.63
CA SER A 247 -17.64 -1.93 8.57
C SER A 247 -18.93 -1.76 7.75
N GLU A 248 -19.61 -0.58 7.86
CA GLU A 248 -20.78 -0.26 7.05
C GLU A 248 -20.47 -0.20 5.53
N TYR A 249 -19.22 0.17 5.18
CA TYR A 249 -18.73 0.16 3.80
C TYR A 249 -18.07 -1.17 3.39
N GLY A 250 -18.08 -2.20 4.28
CA GLY A 250 -17.49 -3.51 4.00
C GLY A 250 -15.95 -3.46 3.88
N THR A 251 -15.27 -2.67 4.73
CA THR A 251 -13.82 -2.54 4.69
C THR A 251 -13.23 -2.45 6.11
N TYR A 252 -11.98 -2.07 6.24
CA TYR A 252 -11.22 -2.11 7.50
C TYR A 252 -10.60 -0.77 7.87
N VAL A 253 -10.12 -0.71 9.13
CA VAL A 253 -9.35 0.41 9.65
C VAL A 253 -7.90 0.01 9.86
N ALA A 254 -6.98 0.91 9.47
CA ALA A 254 -5.56 0.90 9.83
C ALA A 254 -5.26 2.02 10.82
N ILE A 255 -4.41 1.73 11.82
CA ILE A 255 -3.98 2.74 12.79
C ILE A 255 -2.50 3.06 12.69
N HIS A 256 -2.11 4.28 13.11
CA HIS A 256 -0.76 4.62 13.52
C HIS A 256 -0.72 4.70 15.03
N ALA A 257 0.17 3.96 15.67
CA ALA A 257 0.42 4.02 17.11
C ALA A 257 1.71 3.31 17.50
N TYR A 258 2.28 3.66 18.66
CA TYR A 258 3.50 2.99 19.16
C TYR A 258 3.28 2.23 20.47
N ASN A 259 2.30 2.59 21.28
CA ASN A 259 2.21 2.20 22.70
C ASN A 259 1.02 1.28 23.00
N ASP A 260 1.09 0.58 24.14
CA ASP A 260 0.12 -0.42 24.59
C ASP A 260 -1.30 0.11 24.67
N LYS A 261 -1.50 1.33 25.15
CA LYS A 261 -2.86 1.81 25.36
C LYS A 261 -3.57 2.13 24.05
N SER A 262 -2.86 2.72 23.08
CA SER A 262 -3.41 2.94 21.74
C SER A 262 -3.71 1.62 21.05
N TYR A 263 -2.83 0.61 21.19
CA TYR A 263 -3.06 -0.73 20.68
C TYR A 263 -4.24 -1.44 21.36
N THR A 264 -4.32 -1.36 22.69
CA THR A 264 -5.45 -1.96 23.44
C THR A 264 -6.78 -1.39 22.99
N ARG A 265 -6.91 -0.07 22.90
CA ARG A 265 -8.13 0.60 22.42
C ARG A 265 -8.51 0.16 21.01
N SER A 266 -7.52 0.08 20.14
CA SER A 266 -7.73 -0.28 18.74
C SER A 266 -8.13 -1.75 18.58
N LEU A 267 -7.50 -2.65 19.34
CA LEU A 267 -7.88 -4.06 19.39
C LEU A 267 -9.30 -4.25 19.96
N ASP A 268 -9.66 -3.48 21.00
CA ASP A 268 -11.01 -3.54 21.59
C ASP A 268 -12.07 -3.00 20.63
N ALA A 269 -11.74 -2.02 19.81
CA ALA A 269 -12.62 -1.43 18.79
C ALA A 269 -12.78 -2.31 17.53
N GLY A 270 -11.92 -3.30 17.31
CA GLY A 270 -11.97 -4.16 16.11
C GLY A 270 -11.15 -3.64 14.92
N VAL A 271 -10.11 -2.85 15.15
CA VAL A 271 -9.14 -2.47 14.14
C VAL A 271 -8.42 -3.72 13.62
N ARG A 272 -8.12 -3.75 12.30
CA ARG A 272 -7.51 -4.92 11.67
C ARG A 272 -6.06 -4.70 11.22
N SER A 273 -5.61 -3.50 10.86
CA SER A 273 -4.24 -3.22 10.43
C SER A 273 -3.53 -2.30 11.42
N PHE A 274 -2.42 -2.76 11.97
CA PHE A 274 -1.68 -2.11 13.05
C PHE A 274 -0.31 -1.68 12.51
N GLU A 275 -0.16 -0.38 12.28
CA GLU A 275 1.10 0.18 11.77
C GLU A 275 2.01 0.53 12.95
N HIS A 276 3.31 0.28 12.78
CA HIS A 276 4.36 0.58 13.75
C HIS A 276 4.30 -0.30 15.02
N GLY A 277 3.81 0.20 16.15
CA GLY A 277 3.71 -0.59 17.38
C GLY A 277 5.04 -0.93 18.03
N PHE A 278 6.05 -0.11 17.82
CA PHE A 278 7.43 -0.42 18.20
C PHE A 278 7.71 -0.34 19.72
N LEU A 279 6.77 0.22 20.49
CA LEU A 279 6.89 0.35 21.93
C LEU A 279 5.81 -0.45 22.68
N VAL A 280 5.27 -1.48 22.04
CA VAL A 280 4.28 -2.37 22.66
C VAL A 280 4.94 -3.41 23.56
N SER A 281 4.23 -3.80 24.61
CA SER A 281 4.66 -4.89 25.50
C SER A 281 4.38 -6.27 24.89
N GLU A 282 5.04 -7.27 25.43
CA GLU A 282 4.82 -8.68 25.07
C GLU A 282 3.36 -9.14 25.28
N ASP A 283 2.64 -8.54 26.25
CA ASP A 283 1.22 -8.87 26.46
C ASP A 283 0.35 -8.45 25.28
N ILE A 284 0.62 -7.31 24.69
CA ILE A 284 -0.04 -6.87 23.43
C ILE A 284 0.30 -7.82 22.29
N VAL A 285 1.59 -8.16 22.14
CA VAL A 285 2.04 -9.11 21.11
C VAL A 285 1.33 -10.46 21.23
N LYS A 286 1.27 -11.03 22.44
CA LYS A 286 0.54 -12.27 22.72
C LYS A 286 -0.96 -12.16 22.44
N ARG A 287 -1.55 -10.99 22.66
CA ARG A 287 -2.94 -10.74 22.31
C ARG A 287 -3.14 -10.76 20.80
N MET A 288 -2.26 -10.08 20.06
CA MET A 288 -2.29 -10.04 18.59
C MET A 288 -2.11 -11.44 17.98
N ALA A 289 -1.14 -12.21 18.48
CA ALA A 289 -0.89 -13.58 18.01
C ALA A 289 -2.12 -14.50 18.09
N ARG A 290 -2.98 -14.32 19.13
CA ARG A 290 -4.22 -15.11 19.27
C ARG A 290 -5.31 -14.75 18.26
N MET A 291 -5.19 -13.61 17.57
CA MET A 291 -6.16 -13.17 16.56
C MET A 291 -5.79 -13.66 15.15
N ASP A 292 -4.58 -14.24 15.00
CA ASP A 292 -4.09 -14.78 13.72
C ASP A 292 -4.32 -13.79 12.54
N GLN A 293 -4.82 -14.27 11.42
CA GLN A 293 -5.07 -13.46 10.22
C GLN A 293 -6.33 -12.55 10.30
N GLU A 294 -6.97 -12.43 11.44
CA GLU A 294 -8.03 -11.43 11.66
C GLU A 294 -7.47 -10.02 11.72
N ILE A 295 -6.21 -9.90 12.15
CA ILE A 295 -5.43 -8.67 12.20
C ILE A 295 -4.07 -8.85 11.53
N ALA A 296 -3.40 -7.73 11.18
CA ALA A 296 -2.02 -7.74 10.69
C ALA A 296 -1.19 -6.67 11.39
N TRP A 297 0.05 -7.02 11.74
CA TRP A 297 1.05 -6.05 12.12
C TRP A 297 1.89 -5.63 10.91
N SER A 298 1.98 -4.32 10.66
CA SER A 298 2.71 -3.74 9.54
C SER A 298 4.05 -3.19 10.04
N PHE A 299 5.14 -3.80 9.59
CA PHE A 299 6.50 -3.48 10.01
C PHE A 299 7.24 -2.66 8.95
N GLN A 300 7.76 -1.50 9.37
CA GLN A 300 8.52 -0.55 8.55
C GLN A 300 9.99 -0.60 8.99
N CYS A 301 10.71 -1.67 8.58
CA CYS A 301 12.07 -1.93 9.04
C CYS A 301 13.06 -0.85 8.64
N TYR A 302 13.07 -0.43 7.38
CA TYR A 302 14.04 0.55 6.90
C TYR A 302 13.90 1.89 7.63
N MET A 303 12.67 2.39 7.75
CA MET A 303 12.42 3.66 8.42
C MET A 303 12.74 3.57 9.92
N SER A 304 12.23 2.55 10.61
CA SER A 304 12.36 2.45 12.07
C SER A 304 13.75 1.99 12.51
N VAL A 305 14.30 0.94 11.90
CA VAL A 305 15.54 0.31 12.35
C VAL A 305 16.77 0.95 11.71
N ALA A 306 16.76 1.15 10.38
CA ALA A 306 17.92 1.67 9.67
C ALA A 306 18.02 3.19 9.75
N THR A 307 16.91 3.93 9.70
CA THR A 307 16.92 5.40 9.72
C THR A 307 16.79 5.95 11.12
N PHE A 308 15.78 5.55 11.89
CA PHE A 308 15.56 6.08 13.24
C PHE A 308 16.46 5.45 14.30
N GLY A 309 17.01 4.24 14.04
CA GLY A 309 17.91 3.56 14.97
C GLY A 309 19.24 4.27 15.22
N ASP A 310 19.59 5.28 14.42
CA ASP A 310 20.81 6.09 14.57
C ASP A 310 20.47 7.58 14.50
N TYR A 311 20.83 8.33 15.55
CA TYR A 311 20.60 9.77 15.67
C TYR A 311 21.16 10.58 14.49
N ASP A 312 22.36 10.23 14.03
CA ASP A 312 23.06 10.97 12.97
C ASP A 312 22.57 10.61 11.55
N SER A 313 21.88 9.48 11.40
CA SER A 313 21.31 9.04 10.13
C SER A 313 19.96 9.69 9.81
N MET A 314 19.33 10.33 10.79
CA MET A 314 18.06 11.00 10.59
C MET A 314 18.20 12.31 9.81
N PRO A 315 17.17 12.72 9.04
CA PRO A 315 17.21 13.94 8.25
C PRO A 315 17.61 15.18 9.06
N ASP A 316 18.41 16.07 8.46
CA ASP A 316 18.91 17.29 9.10
C ASP A 316 17.80 18.28 9.50
N PHE A 317 16.63 18.18 8.86
CA PHE A 317 15.48 19.03 9.19
C PHE A 317 14.71 18.55 10.44
N PHE A 318 15.04 17.36 10.99
CA PHE A 318 14.47 16.90 12.25
C PHE A 318 15.08 17.67 13.42
N THR A 319 14.21 18.13 14.33
CA THR A 319 14.64 18.73 15.60
C THR A 319 15.35 17.71 16.48
N HIS A 320 16.06 18.19 17.49
CA HIS A 320 16.68 17.32 18.50
C HIS A 320 15.66 16.38 19.16
N GLU A 321 14.49 16.91 19.50
CA GLU A 321 13.39 16.14 20.12
C GLU A 321 12.86 15.05 19.20
N GLN A 322 12.67 15.36 17.91
CA GLN A 322 12.24 14.35 16.92
C GLN A 322 13.30 13.24 16.77
N LYS A 323 14.59 13.60 16.73
CA LYS A 323 15.68 12.61 16.68
C LYS A 323 15.73 11.74 17.95
N LEU A 324 15.49 12.28 19.12
CA LEU A 324 15.38 11.49 20.36
C LEU A 324 14.20 10.53 20.34
N LYS A 325 13.04 10.98 19.85
CA LYS A 325 11.89 10.08 19.63
C LYS A 325 12.25 8.96 18.63
N GLY A 326 12.95 9.31 17.56
CA GLY A 326 13.43 8.34 16.57
C GLY A 326 14.30 7.25 17.16
N VAL A 327 15.31 7.61 17.96
CA VAL A 327 16.20 6.62 18.64
C VAL A 327 15.39 5.66 19.50
N ALA A 328 14.48 6.17 20.31
CA ALA A 328 13.61 5.32 21.17
C ALA A 328 12.76 4.36 20.32
N VAL A 329 12.24 4.83 19.19
CA VAL A 329 11.46 4.01 18.26
C VAL A 329 12.35 2.95 17.59
N GLY A 330 13.58 3.29 17.20
CA GLY A 330 14.51 2.35 16.55
C GLY A 330 14.92 1.20 17.47
N GLU A 331 15.18 1.49 18.74
CA GLU A 331 15.45 0.46 19.76
C GLU A 331 14.20 -0.42 19.99
N GLY A 332 13.04 0.21 20.12
CA GLY A 332 11.77 -0.50 20.31
C GLY A 332 11.40 -1.38 19.11
N ALA A 333 11.67 -0.91 17.89
CA ALA A 333 11.36 -1.64 16.67
C ALA A 333 12.10 -3.00 16.57
N ARG A 334 13.38 -3.05 16.97
CA ARG A 334 14.15 -4.31 17.01
C ARG A 334 13.52 -5.29 18.01
N ASN A 335 13.14 -4.80 19.18
CA ASN A 335 12.53 -5.63 20.23
C ASN A 335 11.14 -6.12 19.79
N ALA A 336 10.31 -5.22 19.23
CA ALA A 336 8.99 -5.58 18.71
C ALA A 336 9.10 -6.62 17.59
N ALA A 337 10.01 -6.44 16.64
CA ALA A 337 10.22 -7.39 15.55
C ALA A 337 10.57 -8.79 16.08
N ALA A 338 11.47 -8.90 17.04
CA ALA A 338 11.83 -10.18 17.65
C ALA A 338 10.62 -10.84 18.37
N MET A 339 9.88 -10.07 19.16
CA MET A 339 8.68 -10.59 19.86
C MET A 339 7.57 -11.01 18.89
N MET A 340 7.33 -10.22 17.84
CA MET A 340 6.29 -10.54 16.85
C MET A 340 6.62 -11.82 16.09
N LEU A 341 7.90 -12.06 15.75
CA LEU A 341 8.35 -13.27 15.12
C LEU A 341 8.26 -14.48 16.08
N GLU A 342 8.71 -14.32 17.33
CA GLU A 342 8.67 -15.37 18.35
C GLU A 342 7.26 -15.87 18.65
N HIS A 343 6.29 -14.96 18.64
CA HIS A 343 4.88 -15.28 18.93
C HIS A 343 4.04 -15.56 17.68
N ASP A 344 4.66 -15.66 16.49
CA ASP A 344 3.99 -15.96 15.21
C ASP A 344 2.83 -15.02 14.90
N VAL A 345 3.02 -13.73 15.12
CA VAL A 345 2.04 -12.69 14.74
C VAL A 345 1.95 -12.61 13.22
N PHE A 346 0.74 -12.49 12.67
CA PHE A 346 0.55 -12.31 11.23
C PHE A 346 1.08 -10.93 10.79
N MET A 347 2.09 -10.93 9.92
CA MET A 347 2.85 -9.74 9.57
C MET A 347 2.76 -9.39 8.09
N ILE A 348 2.73 -8.09 7.83
CA ILE A 348 2.91 -7.47 6.51
C ILE A 348 4.06 -6.46 6.59
N GLY A 349 4.55 -6.01 5.45
CA GLY A 349 5.65 -5.06 5.41
C GLY A 349 5.38 -3.87 4.52
N GLY A 350 5.87 -2.72 4.92
CA GLY A 350 5.82 -1.48 4.16
C GLY A 350 6.98 -0.57 4.50
N SER A 351 7.37 0.29 3.58
CA SER A 351 8.58 1.09 3.71
C SER A 351 8.42 2.35 4.56
N ASP A 352 7.20 2.86 4.69
CA ASP A 352 6.89 4.19 5.24
C ASP A 352 7.62 5.33 4.50
N MET A 353 7.88 5.12 3.20
CA MET A 353 8.49 6.15 2.38
C MET A 353 7.49 7.23 2.03
N PHE A 354 7.89 8.48 2.28
CA PHE A 354 7.06 9.66 2.06
C PHE A 354 6.84 9.99 0.58
N SER A 355 7.49 9.27 -0.35
CA SER A 355 7.31 9.47 -1.78
C SER A 355 7.79 8.27 -2.59
N PRO A 356 7.12 7.98 -3.72
CA PRO A 356 7.63 7.06 -4.73
C PRO A 356 9.00 7.45 -5.30
N ALA A 357 9.46 8.69 -5.10
CA ALA A 357 10.81 9.11 -5.48
C ALA A 357 11.90 8.29 -4.77
N TYR A 358 11.60 7.74 -3.59
CA TYR A 358 12.48 6.85 -2.83
C TYR A 358 12.27 5.37 -3.13
N GLY A 359 11.68 5.03 -4.26
CA GLY A 359 11.37 3.65 -4.66
C GLY A 359 12.47 2.60 -4.42
N PRO A 360 13.78 2.88 -4.67
CA PRO A 360 14.84 1.94 -4.31
C PRO A 360 14.84 1.55 -2.82
N ARG A 361 14.56 2.48 -1.93
CA ARG A 361 14.50 2.25 -0.47
C ARG A 361 13.30 1.40 -0.03
N MET A 362 12.26 1.34 -0.84
CA MET A 362 11.13 0.42 -0.59
C MET A 362 11.59 -1.05 -0.60
N LYS A 363 12.56 -1.41 -1.47
CA LYS A 363 13.16 -2.75 -1.47
C LYS A 363 14.16 -2.93 -0.33
N GLU A 364 14.85 -1.87 0.08
CA GLU A 364 15.74 -1.89 1.25
C GLU A 364 14.93 -2.21 2.53
N ASP A 365 13.64 -1.91 2.60
CA ASP A 365 12.78 -2.31 3.71
C ASP A 365 12.66 -3.84 3.82
N ILE A 366 12.58 -4.55 2.69
CA ILE A 366 12.53 -6.02 2.66
C ILE A 366 13.87 -6.62 3.10
N THR A 367 14.98 -6.12 2.56
CA THR A 367 16.32 -6.63 2.93
C THR A 367 16.70 -6.26 4.36
N CYS A 368 16.22 -5.13 4.87
CA CYS A 368 16.39 -4.72 6.26
C CYS A 368 15.82 -5.78 7.24
N ARG A 369 14.67 -6.38 6.93
CA ARG A 369 14.06 -7.42 7.77
C ARG A 369 14.94 -8.64 7.91
N VAL A 370 15.72 -8.99 6.88
CA VAL A 370 16.68 -10.09 6.94
C VAL A 370 18.00 -9.65 7.57
N ASN A 371 18.55 -8.54 7.09
CA ASN A 371 19.93 -8.15 7.41
C ASN A 371 20.08 -7.45 8.77
N LEU A 372 19.03 -6.81 9.31
CA LEU A 372 19.10 -6.01 10.54
C LEU A 372 18.26 -6.53 11.70
N VAL A 373 17.27 -7.42 11.44
CA VAL A 373 16.41 -8.02 12.48
C VAL A 373 16.31 -9.53 12.35
N ASP A 374 17.16 -10.16 11.53
CA ASP A 374 17.38 -11.60 11.41
C ASP A 374 16.12 -12.41 11.04
N TYR A 375 15.21 -11.83 10.26
CA TYR A 375 14.05 -12.58 9.74
C TYR A 375 14.52 -13.58 8.67
N PRO A 376 13.93 -14.79 8.59
CA PRO A 376 14.13 -15.66 7.45
C PRO A 376 13.73 -14.96 6.13
N ALA A 377 14.51 -15.11 5.06
CA ALA A 377 14.25 -14.46 3.78
C ALA A 377 12.85 -14.79 3.23
N ALA A 378 12.41 -16.04 3.35
CA ALA A 378 11.05 -16.44 2.98
C ALA A 378 9.99 -15.65 3.77
N HIS A 379 10.18 -15.48 5.09
CA HIS A 379 9.26 -14.70 5.92
C HIS A 379 9.20 -13.23 5.48
N ALA A 380 10.36 -12.60 5.25
CA ALA A 380 10.44 -11.22 4.78
C ALA A 380 9.75 -11.01 3.41
N LEU A 381 9.87 -11.99 2.49
CA LEU A 381 9.19 -11.96 1.20
C LEU A 381 7.69 -12.19 1.31
N LYS A 382 7.23 -13.13 2.16
CA LYS A 382 5.80 -13.34 2.44
C LYS A 382 5.12 -12.06 2.91
N MET A 383 5.77 -11.28 3.77
CA MET A 383 5.27 -10.00 4.26
C MET A 383 5.03 -8.98 3.13
N SER A 384 5.80 -9.06 2.04
CA SER A 384 5.71 -8.17 0.89
C SER A 384 5.13 -8.84 -0.37
N THR A 385 4.46 -9.99 -0.21
CA THR A 385 3.78 -10.73 -1.27
C THR A 385 2.47 -11.34 -0.75
N GLY A 386 2.44 -12.62 -0.41
CA GLY A 386 1.23 -13.36 -0.04
C GLY A 386 0.46 -12.75 1.13
N ASN A 387 1.12 -12.45 2.25
CA ASN A 387 0.48 -11.85 3.42
C ASN A 387 -0.10 -10.46 3.10
N ALA A 388 0.66 -9.63 2.38
CA ALA A 388 0.19 -8.33 1.91
C ALA A 388 -1.05 -8.48 1.02
N GLY A 389 -1.04 -9.44 0.10
CA GLY A 389 -2.17 -9.75 -0.77
C GLY A 389 -3.44 -10.13 0.00
N ILE A 390 -3.33 -10.89 1.09
CA ILE A 390 -4.45 -11.20 1.98
C ILE A 390 -5.04 -9.92 2.58
N VAL A 391 -4.21 -9.04 3.14
CA VAL A 391 -4.66 -7.80 3.79
C VAL A 391 -5.31 -6.82 2.80
N LEU A 392 -4.80 -6.72 1.57
CA LEU A 392 -5.42 -5.89 0.54
C LEU A 392 -6.86 -6.32 0.23
N LYS A 393 -7.14 -7.63 0.27
CA LYS A 393 -8.49 -8.18 0.07
C LYS A 393 -9.47 -7.87 1.21
N TRP A 394 -9.02 -7.38 2.35
CA TRP A 394 -9.91 -6.89 3.41
C TRP A 394 -10.68 -5.61 3.01
N SER A 395 -10.30 -4.97 1.91
CA SER A 395 -11.10 -3.89 1.31
C SER A 395 -12.44 -4.36 0.77
N ASP A 396 -12.62 -5.68 0.60
CA ASP A 396 -13.85 -6.41 0.25
C ASP A 396 -14.69 -5.67 -0.81
N VAL A 397 -15.82 -5.07 -0.43
CA VAL A 397 -16.73 -4.35 -1.34
C VAL A 397 -16.04 -3.17 -2.03
N LEU A 398 -15.04 -2.56 -1.39
CA LEU A 398 -14.27 -1.43 -1.92
C LEU A 398 -12.97 -1.85 -2.60
N ASP A 399 -12.71 -3.15 -2.77
CA ASP A 399 -11.50 -3.65 -3.45
C ASP A 399 -11.49 -3.19 -4.92
N PRO A 400 -10.52 -2.35 -5.33
CA PRO A 400 -10.43 -1.91 -6.72
C PRO A 400 -10.01 -3.02 -7.70
N TYR A 401 -9.56 -4.17 -7.19
CA TYR A 401 -9.10 -5.33 -7.97
C TYR A 401 -9.73 -6.64 -7.45
N PRO A 402 -11.09 -6.78 -7.52
CA PRO A 402 -11.79 -7.85 -6.79
C PRO A 402 -11.67 -9.23 -7.43
N THR A 403 -11.30 -9.34 -8.72
CA THR A 403 -11.48 -10.56 -9.52
C THR A 403 -10.52 -11.67 -9.13
N TYR A 404 -9.23 -11.38 -8.97
CA TYR A 404 -8.19 -12.36 -8.73
C TYR A 404 -7.41 -12.07 -7.45
N HIS A 405 -6.62 -13.03 -7.00
CA HIS A 405 -5.70 -12.83 -5.88
C HIS A 405 -4.48 -11.99 -6.28
N ILE A 406 -3.87 -11.32 -5.30
CA ILE A 406 -2.66 -10.50 -5.46
C ILE A 406 -1.54 -11.11 -4.61
N GLY A 407 -0.29 -10.98 -5.03
CA GLY A 407 0.88 -11.35 -4.25
C GLY A 407 1.19 -12.84 -4.23
N ARG A 408 0.68 -13.62 -5.18
CA ARG A 408 1.00 -15.05 -5.26
C ARG A 408 1.09 -15.57 -6.71
N ILE A 409 1.87 -16.64 -6.90
CA ILE A 409 1.94 -17.40 -8.14
C ILE A 409 1.10 -18.67 -8.00
N ALA A 410 -0.16 -18.58 -8.36
CA ALA A 410 -1.12 -19.70 -8.33
C ALA A 410 -2.25 -19.42 -9.34
N PRO A 411 -3.01 -20.44 -9.76
CA PRO A 411 -4.23 -20.22 -10.52
C PRO A 411 -5.15 -19.19 -9.82
N ASP A 412 -5.94 -18.47 -10.60
CA ASP A 412 -6.84 -17.40 -10.13
C ASP A 412 -6.11 -16.25 -9.40
N SER A 413 -4.87 -15.96 -9.81
CA SER A 413 -4.11 -14.81 -9.34
C SER A 413 -3.81 -13.84 -10.47
N TYR A 414 -3.76 -12.54 -10.18
CA TYR A 414 -3.29 -11.57 -11.17
C TYR A 414 -1.86 -11.91 -11.61
N ALA A 415 -1.60 -11.77 -12.91
CA ALA A 415 -0.27 -12.00 -13.47
C ALA A 415 0.65 -10.79 -13.20
N ASP A 416 0.99 -10.61 -11.93
CA ASP A 416 2.00 -9.69 -11.43
C ASP A 416 3.23 -10.52 -11.06
N ILE A 417 4.25 -10.54 -11.92
CA ILE A 417 5.32 -11.54 -11.91
C ILE A 417 6.66 -10.86 -12.11
N LEU A 418 7.67 -11.30 -11.35
CA LEU A 418 9.06 -10.88 -11.48
C LEU A 418 9.94 -12.08 -11.76
N LEU A 419 10.94 -11.94 -12.64
CA LEU A 419 11.94 -12.96 -12.92
C LEU A 419 13.33 -12.47 -12.51
N TRP A 420 13.97 -13.19 -11.59
CA TRP A 420 15.24 -12.84 -10.96
C TRP A 420 16.36 -13.80 -11.37
N ASP A 421 17.54 -13.27 -11.70
CA ASP A 421 18.77 -14.05 -11.85
C ASP A 421 19.38 -14.35 -10.48
N GLY A 422 19.04 -15.50 -9.92
CA GLY A 422 19.41 -15.97 -8.59
C GLY A 422 18.18 -16.33 -7.75
N ASN A 423 18.43 -16.74 -6.52
CA ASN A 423 17.38 -17.14 -5.56
C ASN A 423 17.31 -16.12 -4.41
N PRO A 424 16.26 -15.29 -4.31
CA PRO A 424 16.13 -14.32 -3.22
C PRO A 424 15.84 -14.97 -1.84
N LEU A 425 15.59 -16.28 -1.77
CA LEU A 425 15.51 -17.01 -0.48
C LEU A 425 16.91 -17.35 0.07
N ASP A 426 17.93 -17.49 -0.82
CA ASP A 426 19.31 -17.76 -0.44
C ASP A 426 20.10 -16.45 -0.24
N ASP A 427 19.80 -15.45 -1.04
CA ASP A 427 20.42 -14.12 -1.00
C ASP A 427 19.37 -13.05 -1.27
N ILE A 428 18.87 -12.45 -0.20
CA ILE A 428 17.81 -11.44 -0.28
C ILE A 428 18.27 -10.16 -0.99
N ASP A 429 19.56 -9.84 -0.99
CA ASP A 429 20.08 -8.62 -1.59
C ASP A 429 20.01 -8.63 -3.12
N ILE A 430 19.75 -9.78 -3.73
CA ILE A 430 19.43 -9.90 -5.17
C ILE A 430 18.31 -8.93 -5.57
N ILE A 431 17.31 -8.71 -4.70
CA ILE A 431 16.19 -7.82 -5.03
C ILE A 431 16.61 -6.35 -5.17
N LEU A 432 17.77 -5.95 -4.61
CA LEU A 432 18.30 -4.58 -4.75
C LEU A 432 19.03 -4.38 -6.08
N ASP A 433 19.57 -5.45 -6.66
CA ASP A 433 20.33 -5.39 -7.91
C ASP A 433 19.40 -5.39 -9.13
N GLU A 434 19.26 -4.22 -9.76
CA GLU A 434 18.40 -4.06 -10.94
C GLU A 434 18.87 -4.89 -12.15
N SER A 435 20.14 -5.27 -12.21
CA SER A 435 20.68 -6.14 -13.25
C SER A 435 20.20 -7.59 -13.11
N LYS A 436 19.82 -7.99 -11.90
CA LYS A 436 19.27 -9.31 -11.58
C LYS A 436 17.77 -9.43 -11.85
N LEU A 437 17.04 -8.32 -11.98
CA LEU A 437 15.62 -8.30 -12.33
C LEU A 437 15.48 -8.33 -13.86
N HIS A 438 15.25 -9.50 -14.43
CA HIS A 438 15.19 -9.69 -15.87
C HIS A 438 13.84 -9.39 -16.50
N LEU A 439 12.74 -9.66 -15.77
CA LEU A 439 11.40 -9.42 -16.29
C LEU A 439 10.50 -8.82 -15.20
N ILE A 440 9.66 -7.88 -15.63
CA ILE A 440 8.57 -7.32 -14.84
C ILE A 440 7.29 -7.48 -15.67
N MET A 441 6.37 -8.28 -15.17
CA MET A 441 5.00 -8.37 -15.68
C MET A 441 4.05 -7.83 -14.61
N LYS A 442 3.11 -7.01 -15.02
CA LYS A 442 1.97 -6.57 -14.19
C LYS A 442 0.71 -6.65 -15.03
N ASP A 443 -0.32 -7.27 -14.46
CA ASP A 443 -1.61 -7.42 -15.15
C ASP A 443 -1.47 -8.12 -16.52
N GLY A 444 -0.55 -9.11 -16.59
CA GLY A 444 -0.23 -9.86 -17.83
C GLY A 444 0.54 -9.06 -18.89
N VAL A 445 0.85 -7.79 -18.63
CA VAL A 445 1.63 -6.91 -19.52
C VAL A 445 3.09 -6.89 -19.06
N ILE A 446 4.00 -7.14 -19.98
CA ILE A 446 5.45 -7.07 -19.73
C ILE A 446 5.91 -5.61 -19.83
N TYR A 447 6.49 -5.08 -18.77
CA TYR A 447 7.06 -3.72 -18.68
C TYR A 447 8.58 -3.70 -18.79
N LYS A 448 9.24 -4.78 -18.38
CA LYS A 448 10.69 -5.00 -18.55
C LYS A 448 10.89 -6.39 -19.12
N ASP A 449 11.71 -6.50 -20.15
CA ASP A 449 12.17 -7.74 -20.76
C ASP A 449 13.66 -7.58 -21.08
N ALA A 450 14.49 -8.32 -20.33
CA ALA A 450 15.93 -8.35 -20.48
C ALA A 450 16.45 -9.80 -20.50
N ILE A 451 15.61 -10.73 -20.97
CA ILE A 451 15.94 -12.15 -21.11
C ILE A 451 16.78 -12.39 -22.37
#